data_adab67ccc7982dd76eff75d44166c466
#
_entry.id   adab67ccc7982dd76eff75d44166c466
#
_cell.length_a   1.000
_cell.length_b   1.000
_cell.length_c   1.000
_cell.angle_alpha   90.00
_cell.angle_beta   90.00
_cell.angle_gamma   90.00
#
_symmetry.space_group_name_H-M   'P 1'
#
loop_
_entity.id
_entity.type
_entity.pdbx_description
1 polymer ?
#
loop_
_entity_poly.entity_id
_entity_poly.type
_entity_poly.pdbx_seq_one_letter_code
_entity_poly.pdbx_strand_id
1 'polypeptide(L)'
;MSRRTDKDDYSSALGTLTRKQVQDAIRRGNSLVGADLRGVDLNGISFDNVDLSRAKLADSNLTRCSFNGANLTHASMWHAILKDACLDKATLEGTDFDFANLDGCTVKGARVKKAIFPLNRISMDEIVDAVKTGQRLRMISNGHD
;
A
#
# COMPACT_ATOMS: atom_id res chain seq x y z
N MET A 1 -30.32 12.75 -12.09
CA MET A 1 -30.10 12.05 -10.90
C MET A 1 -28.64 11.71 -10.67
N SER A 2 -28.21 12.01 -9.55
CA SER A 2 -26.82 11.74 -9.24
C SER A 2 -26.56 10.25 -9.07
N ARG A 3 -25.48 9.82 -9.57
CA ARG A 3 -25.04 8.46 -9.42
C ARG A 3 -23.90 8.44 -8.45
N ARG A 4 -24.18 8.89 -7.30
CA ARG A 4 -23.16 8.92 -6.29
C ARG A 4 -22.25 7.67 -6.32
N THR A 5 -22.86 6.55 -6.60
CA THR A 5 -22.09 5.32 -6.65
C THR A 5 -21.05 5.34 -7.74
N ASP A 6 -21.37 5.93 -8.88
CA ASP A 6 -20.40 5.99 -9.97
C ASP A 6 -19.23 6.87 -9.62
N LYS A 7 -19.45 7.82 -8.73
CA LYS A 7 -18.42 8.74 -8.32
C LYS A 7 -17.54 8.15 -7.21
N ASP A 8 -18.12 7.34 -6.34
CA ASP A 8 -17.46 6.91 -5.12
C ASP A 8 -17.06 5.44 -5.10
N ASP A 9 -17.47 4.67 -6.09
CA ASP A 9 -17.24 3.23 -6.10
C ASP A 9 -16.17 2.86 -7.11
N TYR A 10 -14.99 2.53 -6.60
CA TYR A 10 -13.86 2.09 -7.41
C TYR A 10 -13.56 0.60 -7.15
N SER A 11 -14.61 -0.17 -6.92
CA SER A 11 -14.45 -1.61 -6.70
C SER A 11 -13.88 -2.30 -7.93
N SER A 12 -13.45 -3.55 -7.74
CA SER A 12 -12.88 -4.33 -8.85
C SER A 12 -13.86 -4.55 -9.99
N ALA A 13 -15.16 -4.31 -9.76
CA ALA A 13 -16.16 -4.43 -10.83
C ALA A 13 -15.93 -3.41 -11.95
N LEU A 14 -15.21 -2.33 -11.67
CA LEU A 14 -14.90 -1.31 -12.67
C LEU A 14 -13.64 -1.63 -13.48
N GLY A 15 -12.97 -2.76 -13.19
CA GLY A 15 -11.72 -3.12 -13.81
C GLY A 15 -10.54 -2.35 -13.23
N THR A 16 -9.38 -2.51 -13.83
CA THR A 16 -8.16 -1.87 -13.36
C THR A 16 -8.19 -0.37 -13.65
N LEU A 17 -7.94 0.42 -12.60
CA LEU A 17 -7.91 1.88 -12.75
C LEU A 17 -6.58 2.33 -13.32
N THR A 18 -6.62 3.44 -14.07
CA THR A 18 -5.41 4.09 -14.55
C THR A 18 -4.84 5.00 -13.46
N ARG A 19 -3.58 5.39 -13.62
CA ARG A 19 -2.95 6.36 -12.73
C ARG A 19 -3.79 7.64 -12.62
N LYS A 20 -4.28 8.14 -13.75
CA LYS A 20 -5.07 9.36 -13.77
C LYS A 20 -6.37 9.21 -13.00
N GLN A 21 -7.05 8.07 -13.15
CA GLN A 21 -8.27 7.80 -12.41
C GLN A 21 -8.01 7.75 -10.91
N VAL A 22 -6.88 7.17 -10.49
CA VAL A 22 -6.49 7.14 -9.09
C VAL A 22 -6.25 8.54 -8.55
N GLN A 23 -5.49 9.34 -9.30
CA GLN A 23 -5.21 10.73 -8.89
C GLN A 23 -6.49 11.55 -8.80
N ASP A 24 -7.41 11.37 -9.73
CA ASP A 24 -8.70 12.06 -9.71
C ASP A 24 -9.52 11.64 -8.50
N ALA A 25 -9.55 10.36 -8.18
CA ALA A 25 -10.29 9.86 -7.01
C ALA A 25 -9.74 10.47 -5.72
N ILE A 26 -8.42 10.50 -5.58
CA ILE A 26 -7.80 11.08 -4.39
C ILE A 26 -8.12 12.56 -4.28
N ARG A 27 -8.01 13.30 -5.38
CA ARG A 27 -8.27 14.74 -5.39
C ARG A 27 -9.72 15.05 -5.00
N ARG A 28 -10.64 14.17 -5.37
CA ARG A 28 -12.06 14.35 -5.04
C ARG A 28 -12.42 13.82 -3.66
N GLY A 29 -11.47 13.23 -2.96
CA GLY A 29 -11.73 12.64 -1.65
C GLY A 29 -12.54 11.34 -1.72
N ASN A 30 -12.55 10.68 -2.87
CA ASN A 30 -13.28 9.42 -3.03
C ASN A 30 -12.53 8.25 -2.41
N SER A 31 -13.30 7.26 -1.98
CA SER A 31 -12.75 6.03 -1.42
C SER A 31 -12.20 5.15 -2.54
N LEU A 32 -11.11 4.45 -2.23
CA LEU A 32 -10.52 3.45 -3.11
C LEU A 32 -10.68 2.04 -2.55
N VAL A 33 -11.67 1.84 -1.69
CA VAL A 33 -11.97 0.53 -1.11
C VAL A 33 -12.23 -0.48 -2.22
N GLY A 34 -11.50 -1.60 -2.19
CA GLY A 34 -11.67 -2.67 -3.16
C GLY A 34 -11.22 -2.34 -4.58
N ALA A 35 -10.61 -1.17 -4.79
CA ALA A 35 -10.19 -0.75 -6.13
C ALA A 35 -9.15 -1.70 -6.72
N ASP A 36 -9.23 -1.90 -8.02
CA ASP A 36 -8.27 -2.74 -8.74
C ASP A 36 -7.16 -1.87 -9.31
N LEU A 37 -6.00 -1.94 -8.68
CA LEU A 37 -4.82 -1.14 -9.01
C LEU A 37 -3.64 -2.04 -9.41
N ARG A 38 -3.93 -3.29 -9.79
CA ARG A 38 -2.90 -4.26 -10.08
C ARG A 38 -2.06 -3.84 -11.29
N GLY A 39 -0.74 -3.91 -11.12
CA GLY A 39 0.19 -3.64 -12.21
C GLY A 39 0.30 -2.19 -12.63
N VAL A 40 -0.33 -1.26 -11.93
CA VAL A 40 -0.35 0.15 -12.30
C VAL A 40 0.88 0.85 -11.75
N ASP A 41 1.42 1.79 -12.53
CA ASP A 41 2.50 2.65 -12.06
C ASP A 41 1.93 3.82 -11.27
N LEU A 42 2.07 3.74 -9.96
CA LEU A 42 1.55 4.74 -9.03
C LEU A 42 2.68 5.48 -8.32
N ASN A 43 3.89 5.39 -8.86
CA ASN A 43 5.10 5.97 -8.28
C ASN A 43 4.88 7.41 -7.82
N GLY A 44 5.24 7.68 -6.57
CA GLY A 44 5.24 9.03 -6.01
C GLY A 44 3.88 9.60 -5.61
N ILE A 45 2.81 8.84 -5.77
CA ILE A 45 1.48 9.33 -5.39
C ILE A 45 1.35 9.37 -3.87
N SER A 46 0.65 10.39 -3.37
CA SER A 46 0.27 10.46 -1.96
C SER A 46 -1.11 9.85 -1.77
N PHE A 47 -1.15 8.77 -0.99
CA PHE A 47 -2.39 8.14 -0.54
C PHE A 47 -2.65 8.46 0.94
N ASP A 48 -2.13 9.58 1.41
CA ASP A 48 -2.25 9.93 2.83
C ASP A 48 -3.72 9.99 3.24
N ASN A 49 -4.04 9.26 4.30
CA ASN A 49 -5.38 9.19 4.88
C ASN A 49 -6.45 8.62 3.92
N VAL A 50 -6.04 7.98 2.84
CA VAL A 50 -6.99 7.38 1.88
C VAL A 50 -7.42 6.01 2.39
N ASP A 51 -8.68 5.68 2.17
CA ASP A 51 -9.18 4.34 2.48
C ASP A 51 -8.96 3.43 1.28
N LEU A 52 -7.99 2.53 1.44
CA LEU A 52 -7.61 1.52 0.45
C LEU A 52 -7.87 0.11 0.96
N SER A 53 -8.77 -0.02 1.94
CA SER A 53 -9.06 -1.35 2.48
C SER A 53 -9.53 -2.27 1.36
N ARG A 54 -9.03 -3.48 1.36
CA ARG A 54 -9.30 -4.52 0.36
C ARG A 54 -8.90 -4.16 -1.06
N ALA A 55 -8.16 -3.06 -1.27
CA ALA A 55 -7.67 -2.70 -2.59
C ALA A 55 -6.71 -3.78 -3.12
N LYS A 56 -6.69 -3.95 -4.43
CA LYS A 56 -5.82 -4.90 -5.10
C LYS A 56 -4.65 -4.12 -5.69
N LEU A 57 -3.49 -4.25 -5.08
CA LEU A 57 -2.28 -3.53 -5.46
C LEU A 57 -1.15 -4.46 -5.89
N ALA A 58 -1.46 -5.72 -6.15
CA ALA A 58 -0.44 -6.68 -6.56
C ALA A 58 0.28 -6.19 -7.81
N ASP A 59 1.59 -6.41 -7.85
CA ASP A 59 2.44 -6.05 -9.00
C ASP A 59 2.49 -4.56 -9.33
N SER A 60 1.91 -3.69 -8.51
CA SER A 60 1.93 -2.25 -8.77
C SER A 60 3.27 -1.64 -8.37
N ASN A 61 3.61 -0.52 -8.99
CA ASN A 61 4.79 0.26 -8.63
C ASN A 61 4.39 1.37 -7.68
N LEU A 62 4.71 1.18 -6.40
CA LEU A 62 4.39 2.12 -5.33
C LEU A 62 5.65 2.79 -4.77
N THR A 63 6.70 2.83 -5.58
CA THR A 63 7.96 3.46 -5.18
C THR A 63 7.71 4.89 -4.73
N ARG A 64 8.22 5.23 -3.55
CA ARG A 64 8.11 6.56 -2.97
C ARG A 64 6.68 7.07 -2.76
N CYS A 65 5.70 6.19 -2.77
CA CYS A 65 4.34 6.57 -2.39
C CYS A 65 4.29 6.90 -0.91
N SER A 66 3.38 7.79 -0.55
CA SER A 66 3.08 8.07 0.86
C SER A 66 1.71 7.47 1.19
N PHE A 67 1.69 6.67 2.26
CA PHE A 67 0.47 6.08 2.82
C PHE A 67 0.30 6.49 4.28
N ASN A 68 0.75 7.71 4.63
CA ASN A 68 0.67 8.16 6.02
C ASN A 68 -0.78 8.19 6.48
N GLY A 69 -1.09 7.40 7.50
CA GLY A 69 -2.46 7.33 8.02
C GLY A 69 -3.46 6.63 7.12
N ALA A 70 -3.02 6.02 6.02
CA ALA A 70 -3.93 5.32 5.10
C ALA A 70 -4.47 4.04 5.73
N ASN A 71 -5.65 3.63 5.29
CA ASN A 71 -6.22 2.35 5.71
C ASN A 71 -6.00 1.32 4.60
N LEU A 72 -5.12 0.35 4.87
CA LEU A 72 -4.78 -0.73 3.96
C LEU A 72 -5.26 -2.09 4.47
N THR A 73 -6.24 -2.08 5.37
CA THR A 73 -6.77 -3.31 5.96
C THR A 73 -7.16 -4.30 4.85
N HIS A 74 -6.56 -5.49 4.92
CA HIS A 74 -6.82 -6.58 3.98
C HIS A 74 -6.50 -6.24 2.51
N ALA A 75 -5.73 -5.19 2.27
CA ALA A 75 -5.26 -4.91 0.91
C ALA A 75 -4.24 -5.95 0.48
N SER A 76 -4.16 -6.22 -0.82
CA SER A 76 -3.14 -7.11 -1.36
C SER A 76 -2.05 -6.28 -2.00
N MET A 77 -0.84 -6.40 -1.48
CA MET A 77 0.35 -5.79 -2.07
C MET A 77 1.36 -6.85 -2.50
N TRP A 78 0.84 -8.03 -2.82
CA TRP A 78 1.65 -9.15 -3.26
C TRP A 78 2.53 -8.71 -4.43
N HIS A 79 3.85 -8.92 -4.27
CA HIS A 79 4.80 -8.61 -5.35
C HIS A 79 4.85 -7.12 -5.76
N ALA A 80 4.29 -6.23 -4.96
CA ALA A 80 4.34 -4.79 -5.23
C ALA A 80 5.73 -4.22 -4.92
N ILE A 81 6.07 -3.11 -5.57
CA ILE A 81 7.33 -2.40 -5.32
C ILE A 81 7.02 -1.21 -4.43
N LEU A 82 7.47 -1.26 -3.17
CA LEU A 82 7.25 -0.18 -2.20
C LEU A 82 8.57 0.47 -1.76
N LYS A 83 9.56 0.43 -2.62
CA LYS A 83 10.87 0.99 -2.30
C LYS A 83 10.73 2.45 -1.87
N ASP A 84 11.29 2.76 -0.69
CA ASP A 84 11.27 4.11 -0.11
C ASP A 84 9.88 4.70 0.12
N ALA A 85 8.86 3.87 0.20
CA ALA A 85 7.50 4.32 0.53
C ALA A 85 7.37 4.62 2.02
N CYS A 86 6.42 5.48 2.36
CA CYS A 86 6.10 5.81 3.75
C CYS A 86 4.78 5.13 4.14
N LEU A 87 4.84 4.25 5.12
CA LEU A 87 3.66 3.58 5.68
C LEU A 87 3.42 4.00 7.13
N ASP A 88 3.96 5.16 7.52
CA ASP A 88 3.84 5.63 8.90
C ASP A 88 2.38 5.80 9.28
N LYS A 89 2.03 5.32 10.46
CA LYS A 89 0.67 5.43 11.02
C LYS A 89 -0.42 4.78 10.16
N ALA A 90 -0.04 4.00 9.16
CA ALA A 90 -1.01 3.30 8.33
C ALA A 90 -1.61 2.11 9.09
N THR A 91 -2.84 1.77 8.74
CA THR A 91 -3.46 0.54 9.24
C THR A 91 -3.15 -0.56 8.23
N LEU A 92 -2.29 -1.48 8.65
CA LEU A 92 -1.81 -2.58 7.81
C LEU A 92 -2.39 -3.92 8.27
N GLU A 93 -3.52 -3.90 8.96
CA GLU A 93 -4.11 -5.11 9.51
C GLU A 93 -4.52 -6.05 8.38
N GLY A 94 -3.94 -7.25 8.40
CA GLY A 94 -4.25 -8.25 7.38
C GLY A 94 -3.73 -7.92 5.98
N THR A 95 -2.92 -6.88 5.82
CA THR A 95 -2.34 -6.54 4.52
C THR A 95 -1.35 -7.61 4.09
N ASP A 96 -1.42 -8.01 2.83
CA ASP A 96 -0.52 -9.03 2.27
C ASP A 96 0.64 -8.35 1.54
N PHE A 97 1.84 -8.40 2.15
CA PHE A 97 3.08 -7.88 1.55
C PHE A 97 3.98 -9.01 1.04
N ASP A 98 3.45 -10.23 0.87
CA ASP A 98 4.32 -11.32 0.46
C ASP A 98 4.95 -11.01 -0.90
N PHE A 99 6.25 -11.31 -1.01
CA PHE A 99 7.05 -11.01 -2.20
C PHE A 99 7.17 -9.52 -2.55
N ALA A 100 6.66 -8.62 -1.71
CA ALA A 100 6.80 -7.18 -1.96
C ALA A 100 8.21 -6.70 -1.65
N ASN A 101 8.64 -5.65 -2.35
CA ASN A 101 9.90 -4.98 -2.05
C ASN A 101 9.61 -3.81 -1.10
N LEU A 102 10.01 -3.98 0.16
CA LEU A 102 9.80 -2.98 1.22
C LEU A 102 11.09 -2.24 1.58
N ASP A 103 12.13 -2.37 0.78
CA ASP A 103 13.42 -1.76 1.11
C ASP A 103 13.29 -0.24 1.18
N GLY A 104 13.76 0.33 2.29
CA GLY A 104 13.70 1.78 2.50
C GLY A 104 12.38 2.29 3.04
N CYS A 105 11.36 1.44 3.20
CA CYS A 105 10.08 1.85 3.77
C CYS A 105 10.22 2.31 5.20
N THR A 106 9.32 3.22 5.61
CA THR A 106 9.13 3.55 7.02
C THR A 106 7.74 3.07 7.43
N VAL A 107 7.64 2.59 8.66
CA VAL A 107 6.39 2.03 9.21
C VAL A 107 6.13 2.52 10.64
N LYS A 108 6.64 3.70 10.98
CA LYS A 108 6.52 4.21 12.35
C LYS A 108 5.05 4.35 12.74
N GLY A 109 4.70 3.73 13.85
CA GLY A 109 3.34 3.79 14.36
C GLY A 109 2.30 3.03 13.53
N ALA A 110 2.73 2.25 12.57
CA ALA A 110 1.81 1.44 11.76
C ALA A 110 1.21 0.30 12.59
N ARG A 111 -0.02 -0.08 12.23
CA ARG A 111 -0.69 -1.22 12.85
C ARG A 111 -0.48 -2.43 11.96
N VAL A 112 0.35 -3.37 12.43
CA VAL A 112 0.81 -4.48 11.59
C VAL A 112 0.19 -5.83 11.97
N LYS A 113 -0.84 -5.84 12.79
CA LYS A 113 -1.48 -7.07 13.24
C LYS A 113 -1.95 -7.89 12.05
N LYS A 114 -1.56 -9.16 12.02
CA LYS A 114 -1.95 -10.10 10.96
C LYS A 114 -1.47 -9.71 9.57
N ALA A 115 -0.62 -8.70 9.43
CA ALA A 115 -0.01 -8.42 8.13
C ALA A 115 0.97 -9.54 7.77
N ILE A 116 1.04 -9.84 6.47
CA ILE A 116 1.95 -10.86 5.95
C ILE A 116 3.15 -10.16 5.34
N PHE A 117 4.34 -10.41 5.90
CA PHE A 117 5.58 -9.79 5.44
C PHE A 117 6.47 -10.82 4.75
N PRO A 118 7.36 -10.39 3.85
CA PRO A 118 8.30 -11.32 3.18
C PRO A 118 9.42 -11.73 4.14
N LEU A 119 9.11 -12.66 5.06
CA LEU A 119 9.98 -13.01 6.18
C LEU A 119 11.25 -13.77 5.77
N ASN A 120 11.37 -14.15 4.51
CA ASN A 120 12.62 -14.69 3.98
C ASN A 120 13.64 -13.58 3.70
N ARG A 121 13.23 -12.31 3.75
CA ARG A 121 14.10 -11.17 3.44
C ARG A 121 14.16 -10.11 4.53
N ILE A 122 13.27 -10.17 5.51
CA ILE A 122 13.27 -9.25 6.64
C ILE A 122 12.65 -9.97 7.83
N SER A 123 13.18 -9.73 9.03
CA SER A 123 12.66 -10.40 10.22
C SER A 123 11.52 -9.60 10.85
N MET A 124 10.68 -10.32 11.61
CA MET A 124 9.62 -9.64 12.37
C MET A 124 10.20 -8.71 13.43
N ASP A 125 11.37 -9.05 13.99
CA ASP A 125 12.00 -8.17 14.98
C ASP A 125 12.37 -6.84 14.38
N GLU A 126 12.88 -6.83 13.15
CA GLU A 126 13.20 -5.58 12.44
C GLU A 126 11.93 -4.79 12.16
N ILE A 127 10.85 -5.46 11.80
CA ILE A 127 9.57 -4.79 11.54
C ILE A 127 9.04 -4.16 12.81
N VAL A 128 9.01 -4.91 13.91
CA VAL A 128 8.53 -4.40 15.20
C VAL A 128 9.39 -3.21 15.66
N ASP A 129 10.70 -3.31 15.48
CA ASP A 129 11.61 -2.24 15.85
C ASP A 129 11.37 -0.99 15.00
N ALA A 130 11.18 -1.17 13.69
CA ALA A 130 10.90 -0.06 12.79
C ALA A 130 9.58 0.64 13.11
N VAL A 131 8.57 -0.12 13.57
CA VAL A 131 7.29 0.47 14.00
C VAL A 131 7.50 1.40 15.20
N LYS A 132 8.42 1.02 16.10
CA LYS A 132 8.68 1.82 17.30
C LYS A 132 9.57 3.02 17.01
N THR A 133 10.60 2.83 16.22
CA THR A 133 11.68 3.82 16.07
C THR A 133 11.56 4.69 14.84
N GLY A 134 10.84 4.23 13.82
CA GLY A 134 10.80 4.91 12.54
C GLY A 134 12.01 4.62 11.65
N GLN A 135 12.86 3.69 12.07
CA GLN A 135 14.00 3.30 11.24
C GLN A 135 13.51 2.67 9.94
N ARG A 136 14.20 2.99 8.84
CA ARG A 136 13.82 2.42 7.54
C ARG A 136 14.08 0.93 7.51
N LEU A 137 13.19 0.22 6.86
CA LEU A 137 13.35 -1.22 6.65
C LEU A 137 14.50 -1.47 5.67
N ARG A 138 15.23 -2.53 5.91
CA ARG A 138 16.30 -2.97 5.03
C ARG A 138 16.12 -4.44 4.74
N MET A 139 15.83 -4.75 3.49
CA MET A 139 15.62 -6.13 3.09
C MET A 139 16.94 -6.76 2.68
N ILE A 140 17.07 -8.03 2.98
CA ILE A 140 18.24 -8.81 2.55
C ILE A 140 18.10 -9.04 1.05
N SER A 141 19.17 -8.73 0.30
CA SER A 141 19.17 -9.02 -1.12
C SER A 141 19.17 -10.53 -1.35
N ASN A 142 18.39 -10.97 -2.34
CA ASN A 142 18.35 -12.36 -2.71
C ASN A 142 19.28 -12.67 -3.89
N GLY A 143 20.16 -11.74 -4.23
CA GLY A 143 21.10 -11.94 -5.31
C GLY A 143 20.56 -11.58 -6.68
N HIS A 144 19.32 -11.14 -6.76
CA HIS A 144 18.68 -10.78 -8.02
C HIS A 144 18.14 -9.35 -8.02
N ASP A 145 18.33 -8.65 -6.94
CA ASP A 145 17.84 -7.27 -6.78
C ASP A 145 18.76 -6.25 -7.41
#